data_1a021bb881e7814eb8cadc179d53d867
#
_entry.id   1a021bb881e7814eb8cadc179d53d867
#
_cell.length_a   1.000
_cell.length_b   1.000
_cell.length_c   1.000
_cell.angle_alpha   90.00
_cell.angle_beta   90.00
_cell.angle_gamma   90.00
#
_symmetry.space_group_name_H-M   'P 1'
#
loop_
_entity.id
_entity.type
_entity.pdbx_description
1 polymer ?
#
loop_
_entity_poly.entity_id
_entity_poly.type
_entity_poly.pdbx_seq_one_letter_code
_entity_poly.pdbx_strand_id
1 'polypeptide(L)'
;SLVSSEMTFSLEMYKSKVDTDTLNTSILNMIEVLEKYQCSYSDNFPIRIEPFEFTISDNTLVDWKKSNNLDENISAEQAFYRFKNKYDITNANIQEVRKIIAIRYLISQKGYSSTRAVTISKDIPREAVAEFSESSEKFVGINVVVKPIRRYTSETLASHILGYAGTISSEEYESRKNHYSQNDMIGKTGIEYVFEE
;
A
#
# COMPACT_ATOMS: atom_id res chain seq x y z
N SER A 1 -26.02 10.34 -15.74
CA SER A 1 -25.06 9.25 -15.95
C SER A 1 -25.12 8.29 -14.76
N LEU A 2 -25.19 6.99 -14.99
CA LEU A 2 -25.19 5.95 -13.94
C LEU A 2 -23.77 5.71 -13.40
N VAL A 3 -22.76 6.11 -14.16
CA VAL A 3 -21.34 5.99 -13.84
C VAL A 3 -20.67 7.34 -14.07
N SER A 4 -19.92 7.83 -13.11
CA SER A 4 -19.05 9.00 -13.24
C SER A 4 -17.60 8.60 -13.02
N SER A 5 -16.69 9.20 -13.79
CA SER A 5 -15.26 9.11 -13.50
C SER A 5 -14.87 10.28 -12.61
N GLU A 6 -14.38 9.98 -11.43
CA GLU A 6 -13.79 10.97 -10.52
C GLU A 6 -12.27 10.78 -10.46
N MET A 7 -11.55 11.89 -10.38
CA MET A 7 -10.10 11.86 -10.18
C MET A 7 -9.81 11.81 -8.69
N THR A 8 -9.07 10.80 -8.27
CA THR A 8 -8.58 10.68 -6.91
C THR A 8 -7.07 10.76 -6.87
N PHE A 9 -6.55 11.07 -5.70
CA PHE A 9 -5.11 11.12 -5.46
C PHE A 9 -4.68 9.89 -4.66
N SER A 10 -3.62 9.25 -5.11
CA SER A 10 -2.97 8.16 -4.39
C SER A 10 -1.55 8.52 -4.06
N LEU A 11 -1.07 8.06 -2.93
CA LEU A 11 0.31 8.21 -2.53
C LEU A 11 1.08 6.94 -2.87
N GLU A 12 2.14 7.10 -3.64
CA GLU A 12 3.00 6.02 -4.09
C GLU A 12 4.45 6.25 -3.68
N MET A 13 5.14 5.15 -3.43
CA MET A 13 6.54 5.17 -3.03
C MET A 13 7.42 4.44 -4.05
N TYR A 14 8.50 5.11 -4.49
CA TYR A 14 9.52 4.59 -5.40
C TYR A 14 10.86 4.49 -4.69
N LYS A 15 11.68 3.52 -5.11
CA LYS A 15 13.03 3.37 -4.59
C LYS A 15 13.90 4.54 -5.03
N SER A 16 14.36 5.32 -4.08
CA SER A 16 15.31 6.41 -4.23
C SER A 16 16.70 6.01 -3.72
N LYS A 17 17.73 6.70 -4.21
CA LYS A 17 19.12 6.50 -3.77
C LYS A 17 19.40 7.37 -2.55
N VAL A 18 18.83 6.99 -1.41
CA VAL A 18 19.06 7.67 -0.13
C VAL A 18 19.51 6.65 0.91
N ASP A 19 20.16 7.12 1.96
CA ASP A 19 20.52 6.30 3.12
C ASP A 19 19.26 5.85 3.89
N THR A 20 19.44 4.88 4.74
CA THR A 20 18.34 4.25 5.50
C THR A 20 17.67 5.21 6.47
N ASP A 21 18.45 6.09 7.11
CA ASP A 21 17.93 7.04 8.10
C ASP A 21 17.06 8.11 7.45
N THR A 22 17.50 8.66 6.33
CA THR A 22 16.71 9.58 5.49
C THR A 22 15.40 8.93 5.03
N LEU A 23 15.45 7.65 4.61
CA LEU A 23 14.26 6.91 4.20
C LEU A 23 13.29 6.70 5.36
N ASN A 24 13.78 6.29 6.53
CA ASN A 24 12.97 6.06 7.72
C ASN A 24 12.31 7.36 8.21
N THR A 25 13.05 8.48 8.18
CA THR A 25 12.54 9.81 8.52
C THR A 25 11.46 10.25 7.52
N SER A 26 11.69 10.06 6.23
CA SER A 26 10.71 10.38 5.19
C SER A 26 9.41 9.57 5.34
N ILE A 27 9.52 8.29 5.69
CA ILE A 27 8.36 7.43 5.97
C ILE A 27 7.57 7.96 7.18
N LEU A 28 8.24 8.34 8.25
CA LEU A 28 7.57 8.86 9.44
C LEU A 28 6.83 10.17 9.14
N ASN A 29 7.50 11.13 8.50
CA ASN A 29 6.88 12.38 8.06
C ASN A 29 5.64 12.13 7.17
N MET A 30 5.72 11.17 6.25
CA MET A 30 4.60 10.79 5.41
C MET A 30 3.41 10.28 6.23
N ILE A 31 3.65 9.40 7.20
CA ILE A 31 2.59 8.85 8.03
C ILE A 31 1.95 9.94 8.89
N GLU A 32 2.73 10.88 9.44
CA GLU A 32 2.22 12.02 10.22
C GLU A 32 1.25 12.87 9.40
N VAL A 33 1.58 13.16 8.13
CA VAL A 33 0.66 13.87 7.23
C VAL A 33 -0.60 13.04 6.97
N LEU A 34 -0.47 11.73 6.68
CA LEU A 34 -1.63 10.87 6.46
C LEU A 34 -2.55 10.81 7.68
N GLU A 35 -2.00 10.70 8.88
CA GLU A 35 -2.75 10.69 10.14
C GLU A 35 -3.43 12.04 10.43
N LYS A 36 -2.73 13.15 10.18
CA LYS A 36 -3.28 14.52 10.32
C LYS A 36 -4.54 14.70 9.48
N TYR A 37 -4.57 14.16 8.27
CA TYR A 37 -5.73 14.22 7.38
C TYR A 37 -6.63 12.99 7.44
N GLN A 38 -6.46 12.12 8.45
CA GLN A 38 -7.25 10.91 8.67
C GLN A 38 -7.26 9.96 7.46
N CYS A 39 -6.18 9.93 6.70
CA CYS A 39 -6.02 9.04 5.57
C CYS A 39 -5.59 7.64 6.04
N SER A 40 -6.25 6.62 5.53
CA SER A 40 -5.81 5.24 5.72
C SER A 40 -4.58 4.94 4.88
N TYR A 41 -3.72 4.08 5.37
CA TYR A 41 -2.58 3.55 4.61
C TYR A 41 -2.46 2.04 4.78
N SER A 42 -1.79 1.41 3.83
CA SER A 42 -1.62 -0.05 3.85
C SER A 42 -0.63 -0.47 4.93
N ASP A 43 -1.07 -1.32 5.83
CA ASP A 43 -0.26 -1.93 6.89
C ASP A 43 -0.51 -3.44 6.94
N ASN A 44 0.46 -4.20 6.46
CA ASN A 44 0.40 -5.67 6.41
C ASN A 44 1.40 -6.32 7.38
N PHE A 45 2.02 -5.55 8.27
CA PHE A 45 2.97 -6.10 9.23
C PHE A 45 2.22 -6.80 10.38
N PRO A 46 2.39 -8.11 10.57
CA PRO A 46 1.50 -8.89 11.40
C PRO A 46 1.89 -8.91 12.88
N ILE A 47 2.37 -7.79 13.42
CA ILE A 47 2.68 -7.65 14.85
C ILE A 47 2.05 -6.38 15.41
N ARG A 48 1.24 -6.53 16.45
CA ARG A 48 0.76 -5.47 17.32
C ARG A 48 1.73 -5.28 18.49
N ILE A 49 1.87 -4.07 19.02
CA ILE A 49 2.87 -3.75 20.06
C ILE A 49 2.31 -3.50 21.46
N GLU A 50 1.01 -3.39 21.64
CA GLU A 50 0.38 -3.12 22.95
C GLU A 50 -0.85 -4.02 23.14
N PRO A 51 -0.68 -5.22 23.69
CA PRO A 51 0.57 -5.95 23.97
C PRO A 51 1.24 -6.49 22.70
N PHE A 52 2.50 -6.93 22.80
CA PHE A 52 3.17 -7.60 21.69
C PHE A 52 2.50 -8.92 21.34
N GLU A 53 1.85 -8.97 20.20
CA GLU A 53 1.14 -10.15 19.70
C GLU A 53 1.23 -10.26 18.18
N PHE A 54 1.27 -11.49 17.69
CA PHE A 54 1.04 -11.75 16.28
C PHE A 54 -0.45 -11.58 15.96
N THR A 55 -0.77 -10.89 14.86
CA THR A 55 -2.15 -10.68 14.38
C THR A 55 -2.59 -11.76 13.38
N ILE A 56 -1.71 -12.71 13.10
CA ILE A 56 -1.94 -13.90 12.29
C ILE A 56 -1.64 -15.15 13.12
N SER A 57 -2.25 -16.29 12.77
CA SER A 57 -2.13 -17.55 13.53
C SER A 57 -1.83 -18.75 12.63
N ASP A 58 -1.68 -19.91 13.24
CA ASP A 58 -1.62 -21.23 12.62
C ASP A 58 -0.57 -21.32 11.49
N ASN A 59 -0.91 -21.98 10.40
CA ASN A 59 -0.02 -22.16 9.25
C ASN A 59 0.45 -20.83 8.66
N THR A 60 -0.40 -19.80 8.67
CA THR A 60 -0.04 -18.47 8.18
C THR A 60 1.12 -17.86 8.97
N LEU A 61 1.11 -18.02 10.30
CA LEU A 61 2.21 -17.57 11.15
C LEU A 61 3.49 -18.38 10.91
N VAL A 62 3.37 -19.67 10.75
CA VAL A 62 4.52 -20.55 10.46
C VAL A 62 5.18 -20.17 9.14
N ASP A 63 4.39 -19.99 8.10
CA ASP A 63 4.87 -19.61 6.78
C ASP A 63 5.47 -18.20 6.78
N TRP A 64 4.86 -17.27 7.52
CA TRP A 64 5.38 -15.92 7.69
C TRP A 64 6.75 -15.92 8.40
N LYS A 65 6.90 -16.70 9.47
CA LYS A 65 8.18 -16.85 10.16
C LYS A 65 9.25 -17.42 9.24
N LYS A 66 8.94 -18.48 8.50
CA LYS A 66 9.85 -19.12 7.52
C LYS A 66 10.27 -18.14 6.42
N SER A 67 9.31 -17.43 5.81
CA SER A 67 9.59 -16.48 4.72
C SER A 67 10.43 -15.28 5.15
N ASN A 68 10.45 -14.97 6.45
CA ASN A 68 11.27 -13.89 7.03
C ASN A 68 12.54 -14.40 7.74
N ASN A 69 12.89 -15.69 7.60
CA ASN A 69 14.05 -16.33 8.27
C ASN A 69 14.06 -16.13 9.80
N LEU A 70 12.88 -16.30 10.41
CA LEU A 70 12.69 -16.21 11.85
C LEU A 70 12.63 -17.63 12.46
N ASP A 71 13.06 -17.73 13.72
CA ASP A 71 12.93 -18.96 14.51
C ASP A 71 11.45 -19.31 14.73
N GLU A 72 11.10 -20.61 14.75
CA GLU A 72 9.71 -21.06 14.95
C GLU A 72 9.15 -20.61 16.31
N ASN A 73 10.02 -20.58 17.33
CA ASN A 73 9.65 -20.23 18.71
C ASN A 73 9.80 -18.74 19.02
N ILE A 74 10.18 -17.91 18.05
CA ILE A 74 10.37 -16.47 18.27
C ILE A 74 9.09 -15.82 18.77
N SER A 75 9.16 -15.01 19.82
CA SER A 75 8.03 -14.21 20.29
C SER A 75 7.75 -13.02 19.36
N ALA A 76 6.54 -12.45 19.45
CA ALA A 76 6.18 -11.25 18.67
C ALA A 76 7.11 -10.07 18.98
N GLU A 77 7.48 -9.87 20.25
CA GLU A 77 8.41 -8.85 20.68
C GLU A 77 9.81 -9.04 20.07
N GLN A 78 10.35 -10.24 20.17
CA GLN A 78 11.66 -10.56 19.59
C GLN A 78 11.66 -10.37 18.06
N ALA A 79 10.61 -10.81 17.39
CA ALA A 79 10.44 -10.62 15.94
C ALA A 79 10.37 -9.12 15.58
N PHE A 80 9.63 -8.32 16.34
CA PHE A 80 9.57 -6.87 16.17
C PHE A 80 10.95 -6.22 16.24
N TYR A 81 11.72 -6.51 17.26
CA TYR A 81 13.09 -5.97 17.40
C TYR A 81 14.04 -6.48 16.30
N ARG A 82 13.83 -7.68 15.77
CA ARG A 82 14.57 -8.13 14.59
C ARG A 82 14.29 -7.27 13.37
N PHE A 83 13.02 -6.88 13.14
CA PHE A 83 12.67 -5.97 12.04
C PHE A 83 13.18 -4.55 12.28
N LYS A 84 13.15 -4.06 13.53
CA LYS A 84 13.77 -2.78 13.89
C LYS A 84 15.24 -2.76 13.48
N ASN A 85 15.99 -3.78 13.85
CA ASN A 85 17.42 -3.90 13.51
C ASN A 85 17.63 -4.10 12.00
N LYS A 86 16.81 -4.95 11.34
CA LYS A 86 16.89 -5.18 9.89
C LYS A 86 16.75 -3.90 9.07
N TYR A 87 15.95 -2.96 9.54
CA TYR A 87 15.69 -1.69 8.86
C TYR A 87 16.49 -0.51 9.45
N ASP A 88 17.45 -0.77 10.33
CA ASP A 88 18.32 0.23 11.00
C ASP A 88 17.52 1.40 11.59
N ILE A 89 16.41 1.10 12.30
CA ILE A 89 15.54 2.12 12.85
C ILE A 89 16.12 2.57 14.20
N THR A 90 16.53 3.83 14.28
CA THR A 90 17.17 4.44 15.46
C THR A 90 16.19 5.09 16.42
N ASN A 91 14.94 5.35 16.00
CA ASN A 91 13.90 5.98 16.82
C ASN A 91 13.73 5.26 18.17
N ALA A 92 13.55 6.07 19.21
CA ALA A 92 13.32 5.58 20.58
C ALA A 92 11.83 5.28 20.85
N ASN A 93 10.92 6.03 20.20
CA ASN A 93 9.49 5.85 20.35
C ASN A 93 9.02 4.58 19.63
N ILE A 94 8.47 3.63 20.38
CA ILE A 94 8.07 2.32 19.86
C ILE A 94 6.92 2.40 18.85
N GLN A 95 6.03 3.38 19.00
CA GLN A 95 4.92 3.62 18.06
C GLN A 95 5.47 4.09 16.70
N GLU A 96 6.43 5.02 16.70
CA GLU A 96 7.13 5.46 15.49
C GLU A 96 7.88 4.31 14.82
N VAL A 97 8.59 3.50 15.61
CA VAL A 97 9.28 2.30 15.12
C VAL A 97 8.29 1.35 14.43
N ARG A 98 7.12 1.12 15.05
CA ARG A 98 6.09 0.24 14.49
C ARG A 98 5.55 0.76 13.14
N LYS A 99 5.32 2.07 13.04
CA LYS A 99 4.88 2.73 11.80
C LYS A 99 5.91 2.60 10.69
N ILE A 100 7.19 2.86 10.99
CA ILE A 100 8.27 2.72 10.00
C ILE A 100 8.39 1.26 9.55
N ILE A 101 8.36 0.29 10.47
CA ILE A 101 8.42 -1.14 10.13
C ILE A 101 7.26 -1.51 9.19
N ALA A 102 6.04 -1.03 9.43
CA ALA A 102 4.88 -1.35 8.60
C ALA A 102 5.11 -1.00 7.13
N ILE A 103 5.58 0.22 6.86
CA ILE A 103 5.84 0.67 5.49
C ILE A 103 7.07 -0.02 4.89
N ARG A 104 8.17 -0.17 5.65
CA ARG A 104 9.37 -0.89 5.21
C ARG A 104 9.06 -2.34 4.85
N TYR A 105 8.22 -2.98 5.64
CA TYR A 105 7.73 -4.33 5.39
C TYR A 105 6.86 -4.38 4.13
N LEU A 106 5.88 -3.50 3.99
CA LEU A 106 5.01 -3.41 2.83
C LEU A 106 5.80 -3.26 1.53
N ILE A 107 6.73 -2.31 1.45
CA ILE A 107 7.54 -2.08 0.25
C ILE A 107 8.46 -3.26 -0.06
N SER A 108 8.97 -3.96 0.96
CA SER A 108 9.79 -5.15 0.76
C SER A 108 9.01 -6.31 0.13
N GLN A 109 7.72 -6.46 0.49
CA GLN A 109 6.84 -7.50 -0.05
C GLN A 109 6.38 -7.23 -1.48
N LYS A 110 6.24 -5.98 -1.87
CA LYS A 110 5.70 -5.57 -3.18
C LYS A 110 6.73 -5.46 -4.30
N GLY A 111 7.99 -5.76 -4.04
CA GLY A 111 9.05 -5.66 -5.05
C GLY A 111 9.36 -4.22 -5.46
N TYR A 112 9.44 -3.36 -4.48
CA TYR A 112 9.80 -1.94 -4.58
C TYR A 112 11.11 -1.68 -5.36
N SER A 113 11.03 -0.88 -6.41
CA SER A 113 12.17 -0.51 -7.25
C SER A 113 12.06 0.93 -7.76
N SER A 114 13.06 1.42 -8.48
CA SER A 114 13.03 2.76 -9.11
C SER A 114 11.99 2.87 -10.23
N THR A 115 11.56 1.75 -10.79
CA THR A 115 10.57 1.69 -11.88
C THR A 115 9.24 1.11 -11.44
N ARG A 116 9.17 0.51 -10.24
CA ARG A 116 7.96 -0.09 -9.70
C ARG A 116 7.58 0.56 -8.38
N ALA A 117 6.53 1.37 -8.45
CA ALA A 117 5.96 2.01 -7.28
C ALA A 117 5.17 1.04 -6.40
N VAL A 118 5.08 1.39 -5.13
CA VAL A 118 4.15 0.75 -4.18
C VAL A 118 3.15 1.79 -3.71
N THR A 119 1.87 1.54 -3.91
CA THR A 119 0.80 2.40 -3.39
C THR A 119 0.72 2.25 -1.87
N ILE A 120 0.87 3.36 -1.16
CA ILE A 120 0.81 3.45 0.30
C ILE A 120 -0.58 3.80 0.78
N SER A 121 -1.17 4.85 0.18
CA SER A 121 -2.50 5.34 0.53
C SER A 121 -3.29 5.68 -0.74
N LYS A 122 -4.61 5.56 -0.65
CA LYS A 122 -5.54 5.89 -1.74
C LYS A 122 -6.52 6.95 -1.24
N ASP A 123 -7.12 7.66 -2.19
CA ASP A 123 -8.17 8.65 -1.92
C ASP A 123 -7.76 9.74 -0.92
N ILE A 124 -6.50 10.22 -1.03
CA ILE A 124 -6.01 11.31 -0.19
C ILE A 124 -6.66 12.64 -0.58
N PRO A 125 -7.05 13.49 0.40
CA PRO A 125 -7.69 14.77 0.13
C PRO A 125 -6.70 15.79 -0.45
N ARG A 126 -7.23 16.81 -1.12
CA ARG A 126 -6.41 17.86 -1.77
C ARG A 126 -5.52 18.62 -0.80
N GLU A 127 -5.95 18.77 0.43
CA GLU A 127 -5.20 19.41 1.50
C GLU A 127 -3.93 18.62 1.84
N ALA A 128 -4.01 17.30 1.91
CA ALA A 128 -2.84 16.44 2.08
C ALA A 128 -1.92 16.50 0.86
N VAL A 129 -2.48 16.52 -0.36
CA VAL A 129 -1.70 16.69 -1.60
C VAL A 129 -0.91 17.99 -1.59
N ALA A 130 -1.52 19.09 -1.15
CA ALA A 130 -0.84 20.39 -1.04
C ALA A 130 0.36 20.31 -0.08
N GLU A 131 0.19 19.70 1.11
CA GLU A 131 1.26 19.55 2.09
C GLU A 131 2.42 18.68 1.57
N PHE A 132 2.14 17.58 0.87
CA PHE A 132 3.16 16.78 0.21
C PHE A 132 3.92 17.55 -0.87
N SER A 133 3.25 18.45 -1.57
CA SER A 133 3.84 19.24 -2.66
C SER A 133 4.69 20.41 -2.13
N GLU A 134 4.24 21.07 -1.06
CA GLU A 134 4.93 22.22 -0.47
C GLU A 134 6.24 21.86 0.23
N SER A 135 6.34 20.65 0.77
CA SER A 135 7.52 20.17 1.51
C SER A 135 8.15 18.93 0.88
N SER A 136 8.21 18.88 -0.44
CA SER A 136 8.64 17.69 -1.19
C SER A 136 10.03 17.16 -0.80
N GLU A 137 10.90 18.01 -0.28
CA GLU A 137 12.23 17.63 0.22
C GLU A 137 12.18 16.70 1.45
N LYS A 138 11.08 16.73 2.21
CA LYS A 138 10.86 15.84 3.37
C LYS A 138 10.33 14.47 2.99
N PHE A 139 9.87 14.29 1.75
CA PHE A 139 9.15 13.12 1.27
C PHE A 139 9.91 12.39 0.16
N VAL A 140 11.14 12.00 0.46
CA VAL A 140 12.03 11.38 -0.52
C VAL A 140 11.49 10.04 -1.02
N GLY A 141 11.36 9.92 -2.35
CA GLY A 141 10.81 8.72 -2.98
C GLY A 141 9.29 8.58 -2.90
N ILE A 142 8.59 9.62 -2.43
CA ILE A 142 7.13 9.65 -2.29
C ILE A 142 6.56 10.58 -3.36
N ASN A 143 5.56 10.08 -4.10
CA ASN A 143 4.89 10.85 -5.14
C ASN A 143 3.37 10.75 -4.99
N VAL A 144 2.71 11.85 -5.29
CA VAL A 144 1.26 11.90 -5.44
C VAL A 144 0.91 11.61 -6.90
N VAL A 145 0.04 10.64 -7.11
CA VAL A 145 -0.40 10.21 -8.43
C VAL A 145 -1.90 10.41 -8.55
N VAL A 146 -2.33 11.00 -9.66
CA VAL A 146 -3.76 11.15 -9.97
C VAL A 146 -4.24 9.88 -10.65
N LYS A 147 -5.31 9.27 -10.12
CA LYS A 147 -5.93 8.07 -10.70
C LYS A 147 -7.42 8.31 -10.94
N PRO A 148 -7.94 7.95 -12.12
CA PRO A 148 -9.37 7.94 -12.33
C PRO A 148 -10.00 6.77 -11.57
N ILE A 149 -11.08 7.04 -10.85
CA ILE A 149 -11.95 6.00 -10.29
C ILE A 149 -13.35 6.13 -10.88
N ARG A 150 -13.99 4.98 -11.09
CA ARG A 150 -15.38 4.92 -11.49
C ARG A 150 -16.27 4.94 -10.25
N ARG A 151 -17.14 5.93 -10.12
CA ARG A 151 -18.20 5.94 -9.11
C ARG A 151 -19.53 5.59 -9.74
N TYR A 152 -20.18 4.60 -9.15
CA TYR A 152 -21.55 4.22 -9.51
C TYR A 152 -22.51 5.02 -8.65
N THR A 153 -23.43 5.75 -9.28
CA THR A 153 -24.37 6.65 -8.58
C THR A 153 -25.46 5.92 -7.80
N SER A 154 -25.55 4.60 -7.96
CA SER A 154 -26.55 3.76 -7.27
C SER A 154 -25.95 2.36 -7.02
N GLU A 155 -25.80 1.98 -5.76
CA GLU A 155 -25.26 0.68 -5.36
C GLU A 155 -26.16 -0.50 -5.74
N THR A 156 -27.42 -0.25 -6.05
CA THR A 156 -28.44 -1.31 -6.25
C THR A 156 -29.10 -1.31 -7.61
N LEU A 157 -29.00 -0.21 -8.38
CA LEU A 157 -29.71 -0.12 -9.66
C LEU A 157 -28.91 -0.81 -10.78
N ALA A 158 -29.41 -1.95 -11.23
CA ALA A 158 -28.89 -2.71 -12.36
C ALA A 158 -27.46 -3.24 -12.20
N SER A 159 -27.00 -3.52 -10.99
CA SER A 159 -25.65 -4.08 -10.73
C SER A 159 -25.38 -5.36 -11.52
N HIS A 160 -26.39 -6.19 -11.76
CA HIS A 160 -26.32 -7.40 -12.57
C HIS A 160 -26.22 -7.13 -14.10
N ILE A 161 -26.59 -5.93 -14.57
CA ILE A 161 -26.47 -5.50 -15.97
C ILE A 161 -25.14 -4.75 -16.16
N LEU A 162 -24.80 -3.84 -15.25
CA LEU A 162 -23.56 -3.07 -15.31
C LEU A 162 -22.33 -3.96 -15.13
N GLY A 163 -22.42 -4.97 -14.26
CA GLY A 163 -21.29 -5.80 -13.91
C GLY A 163 -20.35 -5.12 -12.90
N TYR A 164 -19.15 -5.61 -12.82
CA TYR A 164 -18.10 -5.01 -11.98
C TYR A 164 -16.74 -5.03 -12.68
N ALA A 165 -15.90 -4.07 -12.33
CA ALA A 165 -14.50 -4.04 -12.71
C ALA A 165 -13.64 -4.58 -11.56
N GLY A 166 -12.61 -5.34 -11.88
CA GLY A 166 -11.68 -5.91 -10.90
C GLY A 166 -10.26 -5.95 -11.46
N THR A 167 -9.29 -6.15 -10.58
CA THR A 167 -7.89 -6.28 -11.01
C THR A 167 -7.74 -7.46 -11.97
N ILE A 168 -6.97 -7.25 -13.04
CA ILE A 168 -6.66 -8.29 -14.02
C ILE A 168 -6.02 -9.50 -13.33
N SER A 169 -6.53 -10.70 -13.58
CA SER A 169 -5.91 -11.94 -13.11
C SER A 169 -4.66 -12.27 -13.94
N SER A 170 -3.81 -13.16 -13.42
CA SER A 170 -2.62 -13.59 -14.16
C SER A 170 -2.94 -14.25 -15.51
N GLU A 171 -4.04 -15.01 -15.59
CA GLU A 171 -4.50 -15.66 -16.80
C GLU A 171 -5.03 -14.66 -17.85
N GLU A 172 -5.82 -13.69 -17.40
CA GLU A 172 -6.31 -12.61 -18.25
C GLU A 172 -5.19 -11.70 -18.75
N TYR A 173 -4.22 -11.40 -17.89
CA TYR A 173 -3.03 -10.64 -18.26
C TYR A 173 -2.22 -11.36 -19.34
N GLU A 174 -1.96 -12.67 -19.18
CA GLU A 174 -1.23 -13.45 -20.18
C GLU A 174 -1.89 -13.42 -21.57
N SER A 175 -3.23 -13.39 -21.61
CA SER A 175 -3.98 -13.30 -22.87
C SER A 175 -4.05 -11.89 -23.48
N ARG A 176 -3.77 -10.83 -22.70
CA ARG A 176 -3.96 -9.43 -23.09
C ARG A 176 -2.74 -8.53 -22.82
N LYS A 177 -1.55 -9.09 -22.77
CA LYS A 177 -0.27 -8.40 -22.44
C LYS A 177 0.03 -7.12 -23.22
N ASN A 178 -0.50 -7.01 -24.42
CA ASN A 178 -0.23 -5.85 -25.28
C ASN A 178 -1.06 -4.61 -24.96
N HIS A 179 -2.10 -4.76 -24.13
CA HIS A 179 -3.09 -3.71 -23.84
C HIS A 179 -3.16 -3.35 -22.36
N TYR A 180 -2.70 -4.23 -21.46
CA TYR A 180 -2.85 -4.07 -20.00
C TYR A 180 -1.56 -4.34 -19.24
N SER A 181 -1.46 -3.74 -18.05
CA SER A 181 -0.42 -3.99 -17.05
C SER A 181 -0.95 -4.90 -15.94
N GLN A 182 -0.06 -5.59 -15.23
CA GLN A 182 -0.41 -6.57 -14.19
C GLN A 182 -1.30 -6.07 -13.02
N ASN A 183 -1.53 -4.77 -12.91
CA ASN A 183 -2.35 -4.18 -11.85
C ASN A 183 -3.52 -3.37 -12.39
N ASP A 184 -3.80 -3.46 -13.69
CA ASP A 184 -4.90 -2.73 -14.30
C ASP A 184 -6.24 -3.29 -13.86
N MET A 185 -7.23 -2.42 -13.80
CA MET A 185 -8.61 -2.78 -13.54
C MET A 185 -9.30 -3.05 -14.87
N ILE A 186 -9.91 -4.22 -15.00
CA ILE A 186 -10.67 -4.61 -16.19
C ILE A 186 -12.12 -4.94 -15.83
N GLY A 187 -13.03 -4.78 -16.79
CA GLY A 187 -14.40 -5.23 -16.66
C GLY A 187 -14.47 -6.76 -16.55
N LYS A 188 -15.05 -7.28 -15.47
CA LYS A 188 -15.15 -8.72 -15.21
C LYS A 188 -16.48 -9.31 -15.68
N THR A 189 -17.55 -8.54 -15.61
CA THR A 189 -18.91 -8.99 -15.95
C THR A 189 -19.75 -7.84 -16.49
N GLY A 190 -20.89 -8.16 -17.10
CA GLY A 190 -21.89 -7.20 -17.56
C GLY A 190 -21.41 -6.26 -18.67
N ILE A 191 -21.95 -5.05 -18.68
CA ILE A 191 -21.58 -4.01 -19.65
C ILE A 191 -20.10 -3.64 -19.54
N GLU A 192 -19.55 -3.63 -18.33
CA GLU A 192 -18.13 -3.36 -18.09
C GLU A 192 -17.23 -4.35 -18.84
N TYR A 193 -17.60 -5.63 -18.91
CA TYR A 193 -16.87 -6.64 -19.67
C TYR A 193 -17.00 -6.46 -21.19
N VAL A 194 -18.19 -6.09 -21.66
CA VAL A 194 -18.49 -6.00 -23.11
C VAL A 194 -17.85 -4.78 -23.77
N PHE A 195 -17.67 -3.69 -23.02
CA PHE A 195 -17.08 -2.43 -23.49
C PHE A 195 -15.66 -2.18 -22.98
N GLU A 196 -14.94 -3.23 -22.61
CA GLU A 196 -13.56 -3.18 -22.13
C GLU A 196 -12.54 -3.04 -23.30
N GLU A 197 -12.90 -2.52 -24.44
CA GLU A 197 -12.00 -2.25 -25.57
C GLU A 197 -11.35 -0.88 -25.48
#